data_dee766c2251c2974697c263cb754d208
#
_entry.id   dee766c2251c2974697c263cb754d208
#
_cell.length_a   1.000
_cell.length_b   1.000
_cell.length_c   1.000
_cell.angle_alpha   90.00
_cell.angle_beta   90.00
_cell.angle_gamma   90.00
#
_symmetry.space_group_name_H-M   'P 1'
#
loop_
_entity.id
_entity.type
_entity.pdbx_description
1 polymer ?
#
loop_
_entity_poly.entity_id
_entity_poly.type
_entity_poly.pdbx_seq_one_letter_code
_entity_poly.pdbx_strand_id
1 'polypeptide(L)'
;MVRDLRFAVRQLSKAPGFTIAAVTVLALGIGVNTAVFSLVNTLFFAPPAYAKPHEMVQLFSQDKKDPKKFRGFSYPTYLDIREQNTVFTDVMGFNVAFIGLGQKGDTRRAFGAIVTSNYFSVLGVPLARGRAFLPEEETPSHRTPVAIVSYSYWQKHDLGQNVLG
;
A
#
# COMPACT_ATOMS: atom_id res chain seq x y z
N MET A 1 49.12 -10.92 1.82
CA MET A 1 47.72 -10.64 1.31
C MET A 1 47.56 -10.72 -0.22
N VAL A 2 48.28 -9.91 -1.05
CA VAL A 2 48.10 -9.95 -2.52
C VAL A 2 48.55 -11.27 -3.15
N ARG A 3 49.64 -11.89 -2.62
CA ARG A 3 50.16 -13.18 -3.07
C ARG A 3 49.20 -14.34 -2.75
N ASP A 4 48.59 -14.30 -1.59
CA ASP A 4 47.64 -15.34 -1.13
C ASP A 4 46.34 -15.28 -1.97
N LEU A 5 45.86 -14.09 -2.29
CA LEU A 5 44.71 -13.88 -3.18
C LEU A 5 44.97 -14.46 -4.59
N ARG A 6 46.17 -14.17 -5.16
CA ARG A 6 46.56 -14.73 -6.46
C ARG A 6 46.64 -16.25 -6.45
N PHE A 7 47.18 -16.81 -5.36
CA PHE A 7 47.26 -18.25 -5.18
C PHE A 7 45.85 -18.88 -5.11
N ALA A 8 44.97 -18.31 -4.30
CA ALA A 8 43.56 -18.76 -4.18
C ALA A 8 42.82 -18.75 -5.52
N VAL A 9 42.89 -17.64 -6.26
CA VAL A 9 42.28 -17.54 -7.59
C VAL A 9 42.80 -18.57 -8.56
N ARG A 10 44.12 -18.82 -8.54
CA ARG A 10 44.76 -19.84 -9.38
C ARG A 10 44.36 -21.26 -9.00
N GLN A 11 44.11 -21.53 -7.72
CA GLN A 11 43.60 -22.83 -7.27
C GLN A 11 42.18 -23.08 -7.71
N LEU A 12 41.31 -22.07 -7.52
CA LEU A 12 39.92 -22.11 -7.96
C LEU A 12 39.78 -22.30 -9.49
N SER A 13 40.65 -21.66 -10.28
CA SER A 13 40.65 -21.82 -11.74
C SER A 13 41.11 -23.22 -12.21
N LYS A 14 41.83 -23.96 -11.37
CA LYS A 14 42.27 -25.34 -11.69
C LYS A 14 41.21 -26.41 -11.39
N ALA A 15 40.19 -26.07 -10.58
CA ALA A 15 39.06 -26.94 -10.23
C ALA A 15 37.71 -26.29 -10.57
N PRO A 16 37.38 -26.14 -11.86
CA PRO A 16 36.20 -25.35 -12.28
C PRO A 16 34.89 -25.94 -11.78
N GLY A 17 34.76 -27.27 -11.75
CA GLY A 17 33.52 -27.91 -11.24
C GLY A 17 33.26 -27.63 -9.77
N PHE A 18 34.28 -27.71 -8.94
CA PHE A 18 34.19 -27.36 -7.51
C PHE A 18 33.86 -25.87 -7.34
N THR A 19 34.52 -25.00 -8.10
CA THR A 19 34.34 -23.56 -8.00
C THR A 19 32.89 -23.15 -8.39
N ILE A 20 32.37 -23.72 -9.48
CA ILE A 20 30.97 -23.47 -9.89
C ILE A 20 30.01 -23.94 -8.80
N ALA A 21 30.18 -25.15 -8.27
CA ALA A 21 29.33 -25.67 -7.22
C ALA A 21 29.34 -24.77 -5.97
N ALA A 22 30.54 -24.40 -5.52
CA ALA A 22 30.70 -23.54 -4.32
C ALA A 22 30.08 -22.15 -4.53
N VAL A 23 30.32 -21.51 -5.67
CA VAL A 23 29.75 -20.21 -6.00
C VAL A 23 28.23 -20.29 -6.10
N THR A 24 27.68 -21.34 -6.70
CA THR A 24 26.23 -21.52 -6.82
C THR A 24 25.58 -21.66 -5.44
N VAL A 25 26.15 -22.47 -4.55
CA VAL A 25 25.62 -22.63 -3.17
C VAL A 25 25.66 -21.30 -2.41
N LEU A 26 26.78 -20.58 -2.49
CA LEU A 26 26.90 -19.26 -1.86
C LEU A 26 25.94 -18.24 -2.44
N ALA A 27 25.81 -18.21 -3.76
CA ALA A 27 24.90 -17.29 -4.44
C ALA A 27 23.43 -17.57 -4.09
N LEU A 28 23.03 -18.84 -4.02
CA LEU A 28 21.70 -19.22 -3.56
C LEU A 28 21.47 -18.84 -2.10
N GLY A 29 22.42 -19.13 -1.21
CA GLY A 29 22.31 -18.79 0.21
C GLY A 29 22.18 -17.30 0.47
N ILE A 30 23.01 -16.49 -0.18
CA ILE A 30 22.95 -15.03 -0.06
C ILE A 30 21.70 -14.48 -0.77
N GLY A 31 21.39 -14.98 -1.96
CA GLY A 31 20.28 -14.52 -2.78
C GLY A 31 18.92 -14.70 -2.10
N VAL A 32 18.66 -15.88 -1.52
CA VAL A 32 17.41 -16.16 -0.79
C VAL A 32 17.28 -15.24 0.43
N ASN A 33 18.32 -15.12 1.23
CA ASN A 33 18.29 -14.25 2.41
C ASN A 33 18.08 -12.77 2.03
N THR A 34 18.73 -12.31 0.98
CA THR A 34 18.57 -10.94 0.48
C THR A 34 17.15 -10.71 -0.05
N ALA A 35 16.57 -11.66 -0.77
CA ALA A 35 15.21 -11.57 -1.28
C ALA A 35 14.19 -11.51 -0.15
N VAL A 36 14.31 -12.38 0.86
CA VAL A 36 13.43 -12.37 2.05
C VAL A 36 13.58 -11.06 2.81
N PHE A 37 14.80 -10.60 3.06
CA PHE A 37 15.03 -9.34 3.75
C PHE A 37 14.44 -8.14 2.95
N SER A 38 14.64 -8.11 1.64
CA SER A 38 14.08 -7.06 0.79
C SER A 38 12.54 -7.05 0.83
N LEU A 39 11.92 -8.22 0.80
CA LEU A 39 10.46 -8.35 0.91
C LEU A 39 9.97 -7.84 2.27
N VAL A 40 10.58 -8.29 3.36
CA VAL A 40 10.26 -7.84 4.72
C VAL A 40 10.45 -6.33 4.85
N ASN A 41 11.59 -5.81 4.37
CA ASN A 41 11.87 -4.38 4.41
C ASN A 41 10.83 -3.56 3.64
N THR A 42 10.41 -4.02 2.46
CA THR A 42 9.39 -3.32 1.66
C THR A 42 8.02 -3.35 2.32
N LEU A 43 7.64 -4.46 2.96
CA LEU A 43 6.32 -4.61 3.57
C LEU A 43 6.20 -3.91 4.93
N PHE A 44 7.27 -3.87 5.73
CA PHE A 44 7.21 -3.42 7.12
C PHE A 44 7.94 -2.11 7.39
N PHE A 45 8.95 -1.78 6.60
CA PHE A 45 9.81 -0.62 6.84
C PHE A 45 9.77 0.43 5.73
N ALA A 46 9.08 0.16 4.61
CA ALA A 46 8.88 1.19 3.60
C ALA A 46 8.09 2.35 4.22
N PRO A 47 8.59 3.59 4.16
CA PRO A 47 7.88 4.72 4.71
C PRO A 47 6.53 4.85 3.99
N PRO A 48 5.46 5.05 4.76
CA PRO A 48 4.15 5.27 4.15
C PRO A 48 4.17 6.53 3.29
N ALA A 49 3.42 6.51 2.19
CA ALA A 49 3.42 7.57 1.18
C ALA A 49 2.69 8.86 1.60
N TYR A 50 2.36 9.05 2.87
CA TYR A 50 1.70 10.25 3.37
C TYR A 50 2.67 11.21 4.06
N ALA A 51 2.30 12.50 4.05
CA ALA A 51 3.21 13.60 4.37
C ALA A 51 3.75 13.58 5.82
N LYS A 52 2.95 13.09 6.79
CA LYS A 52 3.28 13.17 8.22
C LYS A 52 2.95 11.87 8.96
N PRO A 53 3.71 10.79 8.74
CA PRO A 53 3.41 9.49 9.34
C PRO A 53 3.40 9.47 10.87
N HIS A 54 4.21 10.31 11.51
CA HIS A 54 4.34 10.37 12.96
C HIS A 54 3.18 11.12 13.67
N GLU A 55 2.38 11.88 12.91
CA GLU A 55 1.21 12.60 13.43
C GLU A 55 -0.09 11.80 13.20
N MET A 56 -0.01 10.65 12.51
CA MET A 56 -1.17 9.82 12.19
C MET A 56 -1.39 8.75 13.24
N VAL A 57 -2.63 8.63 13.69
CA VAL A 57 -3.06 7.55 14.60
C VAL A 57 -4.25 6.82 13.99
N GLN A 58 -4.33 5.53 14.21
CA GLN A 58 -5.46 4.73 13.75
C GLN A 58 -6.36 4.37 14.93
N LEU A 59 -7.65 4.66 14.78
CA LEU A 59 -8.65 4.38 15.80
C LEU A 59 -9.36 3.05 15.51
N PHE A 60 -9.55 2.24 16.52
CA PHE A 60 -10.30 1.00 16.46
C PHE A 60 -11.27 0.91 17.62
N SER A 61 -12.42 0.30 17.37
CA SER A 61 -13.32 -0.15 18.43
C SER A 61 -12.84 -1.50 18.98
N GLN A 62 -12.92 -1.67 20.28
CA GLN A 62 -12.58 -2.93 20.95
C GLN A 62 -13.86 -3.65 21.39
N ASP A 63 -13.94 -4.96 21.14
CA ASP A 63 -15.05 -5.76 21.62
C ASP A 63 -14.95 -5.96 23.15
N LYS A 64 -16.01 -5.62 23.89
CA LYS A 64 -16.03 -5.80 25.36
C LYS A 64 -15.92 -7.26 25.79
N LYS A 65 -16.37 -8.22 24.96
CA LYS A 65 -16.35 -9.65 25.27
C LYS A 65 -15.03 -10.32 24.84
N ASP A 66 -14.34 -9.76 23.84
CA ASP A 66 -13.08 -10.28 23.34
C ASP A 66 -12.11 -9.11 23.04
N PRO A 67 -11.30 -8.71 24.03
CA PRO A 67 -10.38 -7.57 23.89
C PRO A 67 -9.32 -7.72 22.82
N LYS A 68 -9.16 -8.90 22.22
CA LYS A 68 -8.24 -9.13 21.10
C LYS A 68 -8.87 -8.83 19.74
N LYS A 69 -10.18 -8.62 19.70
CA LYS A 69 -10.90 -8.30 18.46
C LYS A 69 -11.06 -6.80 18.32
N PHE A 70 -10.33 -6.26 17.35
CA PHE A 70 -10.48 -4.88 16.91
C PHE A 70 -11.49 -4.81 15.77
N ARG A 71 -12.35 -3.79 15.80
CA ARG A 71 -13.35 -3.53 14.76
C ARG A 71 -13.23 -2.09 14.28
N GLY A 72 -13.54 -1.88 13.01
CA GLY A 72 -13.77 -0.54 12.48
C GLY A 72 -15.06 0.06 13.03
N PHE A 73 -15.24 1.33 12.77
CA PHE A 73 -16.45 2.06 13.11
C PHE A 73 -17.45 2.01 11.94
N SER A 74 -18.74 2.13 12.25
CA SER A 74 -19.74 2.41 11.24
C SER A 74 -19.62 3.86 10.76
N TYR A 75 -20.14 4.16 9.57
CA TYR A 75 -20.11 5.52 9.04
C TYR A 75 -20.80 6.55 9.95
N PRO A 76 -21.99 6.30 10.55
CA PRO A 76 -22.56 7.22 11.52
C PRO A 76 -21.66 7.47 12.73
N THR A 77 -21.04 6.41 13.27
CA THR A 77 -20.11 6.56 14.41
C THR A 77 -18.86 7.37 14.02
N TYR A 78 -18.38 7.23 12.79
CA TYR A 78 -17.31 8.07 12.28
C TYR A 78 -17.71 9.56 12.26
N LEU A 79 -18.91 9.88 11.79
CA LEU A 79 -19.42 11.25 11.80
C LEU A 79 -19.50 11.83 13.21
N ASP A 80 -20.05 11.06 14.17
CA ASP A 80 -20.13 11.47 15.58
C ASP A 80 -18.71 11.74 16.16
N ILE A 81 -17.74 10.86 15.87
CA ILE A 81 -16.36 11.04 16.30
C ILE A 81 -15.76 12.30 15.69
N ARG A 82 -15.98 12.53 14.39
CA ARG A 82 -15.44 13.68 13.68
C ARG A 82 -16.04 14.99 14.19
N GLU A 83 -17.35 15.04 14.42
CA GLU A 83 -18.05 16.24 14.90
C GLU A 83 -17.70 16.59 16.35
N GLN A 84 -17.57 15.57 17.20
CA GLN A 84 -17.29 15.77 18.63
C GLN A 84 -15.78 15.80 18.95
N ASN A 85 -14.94 15.67 17.92
CA ASN A 85 -13.50 15.62 18.09
C ASN A 85 -12.93 16.97 18.57
N THR A 86 -12.14 16.92 19.65
CA THR A 86 -11.41 18.07 20.19
C THR A 86 -9.90 17.83 20.28
N VAL A 87 -9.44 16.64 19.87
CA VAL A 87 -8.05 16.20 20.07
C VAL A 87 -7.28 16.15 18.74
N PHE A 88 -7.94 15.70 17.68
CA PHE A 88 -7.32 15.53 16.37
C PHE A 88 -7.58 16.74 15.46
N THR A 89 -6.65 17.07 14.61
CA THR A 89 -6.81 18.14 13.61
C THR A 89 -7.94 17.83 12.63
N ASP A 90 -8.04 16.58 12.18
CA ASP A 90 -9.16 16.06 11.40
C ASP A 90 -9.22 14.53 11.54
N VAL A 91 -10.35 13.94 11.17
CA VAL A 91 -10.58 12.49 11.21
C VAL A 91 -11.04 12.05 9.83
N MET A 92 -10.39 11.03 9.29
CA MET A 92 -10.77 10.38 8.03
C MET A 92 -11.15 8.93 8.25
N GLY A 93 -11.96 8.38 7.36
CA GLY A 93 -12.32 6.96 7.34
C GLY A 93 -11.90 6.28 6.06
N PHE A 94 -11.51 5.01 6.17
CA PHE A 94 -11.31 4.15 5.01
C PHE A 94 -11.73 2.71 5.34
N ASN A 95 -12.20 2.02 4.32
CA ASN A 95 -12.51 0.59 4.39
C ASN A 95 -12.05 -0.10 3.12
N VAL A 96 -11.21 -1.11 3.28
CA VAL A 96 -10.68 -1.89 2.16
C VAL A 96 -11.76 -2.83 1.65
N ALA A 97 -11.97 -2.85 0.33
CA ALA A 97 -13.00 -3.66 -0.30
C ALA A 97 -12.54 -4.19 -1.68
N PHE A 98 -13.12 -5.33 -2.08
CA PHE A 98 -13.05 -5.75 -3.47
C PHE A 98 -14.19 -5.08 -4.24
N ILE A 99 -13.83 -4.34 -5.27
CA ILE A 99 -14.75 -3.58 -6.10
C ILE A 99 -14.88 -4.28 -7.45
N GLY A 100 -16.09 -4.43 -7.95
CA GLY A 100 -16.34 -4.88 -9.31
C GLY A 100 -16.24 -3.70 -10.27
N LEU A 101 -15.25 -3.72 -11.16
CA LEU A 101 -15.08 -2.74 -12.22
C LEU A 101 -15.42 -3.37 -13.57
N GLY A 102 -16.27 -2.73 -14.33
CA GLY A 102 -16.64 -3.19 -15.68
C GLY A 102 -18.09 -2.94 -16.03
N GLN A 103 -18.43 -3.28 -17.27
CA GLN A 103 -19.80 -3.24 -17.76
C GLN A 103 -20.49 -4.59 -17.57
N LYS A 104 -21.82 -4.61 -17.73
CA LYS A 104 -22.65 -5.81 -17.56
C LYS A 104 -22.13 -6.97 -18.42
N GLY A 105 -21.57 -8.00 -17.78
CA GLY A 105 -21.03 -9.20 -18.43
C GLY A 105 -19.50 -9.32 -18.44
N ASP A 106 -18.75 -8.24 -18.23
CA ASP A 106 -17.27 -8.28 -18.09
C ASP A 106 -16.85 -7.50 -16.83
N THR A 107 -17.20 -8.03 -15.68
CA THR A 107 -16.86 -7.42 -14.39
C THR A 107 -15.57 -8.02 -13.86
N ARG A 108 -14.54 -7.21 -13.68
CA ARG A 108 -13.26 -7.59 -13.08
C ARG A 108 -13.22 -7.17 -11.62
N ARG A 109 -12.70 -8.05 -10.78
CA ARG A 109 -12.46 -7.69 -9.38
C ARG A 109 -11.21 -6.83 -9.27
N ALA A 110 -11.35 -5.66 -8.68
CA ALA A 110 -10.25 -4.78 -8.33
C ALA A 110 -10.17 -4.64 -6.81
N PHE A 111 -8.95 -4.52 -6.30
CA PHE A 111 -8.72 -4.19 -4.91
C PHE A 111 -8.81 -2.67 -4.77
N GLY A 112 -9.62 -2.20 -3.84
CA GLY A 112 -9.85 -0.77 -3.64
C GLY A 112 -10.16 -0.43 -2.19
N ALA A 113 -10.40 0.83 -1.93
CA ALA A 113 -10.86 1.32 -0.65
C ALA A 113 -12.02 2.28 -0.85
N ILE A 114 -13.02 2.17 0.02
CA ILE A 114 -14.05 3.19 0.20
C ILE A 114 -13.50 4.17 1.22
N VAL A 115 -13.46 5.44 0.89
CA VAL A 115 -12.81 6.47 1.70
C VAL A 115 -13.74 7.67 1.88
N THR A 116 -13.50 8.45 2.93
CA THR A 116 -14.18 9.72 3.16
C THR A 116 -13.63 10.81 2.24
N SER A 117 -14.41 11.87 2.01
CA SER A 117 -14.04 12.94 1.08
C SER A 117 -12.72 13.64 1.43
N ASN A 118 -12.39 13.76 2.72
CA ASN A 118 -11.17 14.37 3.23
C ASN A 118 -9.93 13.45 3.24
N TYR A 119 -10.04 12.21 2.74
CA TYR A 119 -8.98 11.20 2.84
C TYR A 119 -7.62 11.69 2.31
N PHE A 120 -7.58 12.23 1.10
CA PHE A 120 -6.33 12.68 0.48
C PHE A 120 -5.77 13.95 1.12
N SER A 121 -6.65 14.85 1.59
CA SER A 121 -6.23 16.09 2.27
C SER A 121 -5.63 15.79 3.65
N VAL A 122 -6.22 14.87 4.41
CA VAL A 122 -5.69 14.45 5.72
C VAL A 122 -4.35 13.73 5.57
N LEU A 123 -4.21 12.88 4.55
CA LEU A 123 -2.93 12.23 4.26
C LEU A 123 -1.87 13.18 3.69
N GLY A 124 -2.28 14.36 3.20
CA GLY A 124 -1.37 15.28 2.52
C GLY A 124 -0.79 14.73 1.22
N VAL A 125 -1.52 13.84 0.55
CA VAL A 125 -1.09 13.22 -0.71
C VAL A 125 -1.66 14.00 -1.89
N PRO A 126 -0.83 14.64 -2.72
CA PRO A 126 -1.30 15.33 -3.91
C PRO A 126 -1.75 14.32 -4.99
N LEU A 127 -2.80 14.65 -5.69
CA LEU A 127 -3.23 13.89 -6.86
C LEU A 127 -2.40 14.28 -8.08
N ALA A 128 -1.95 13.30 -8.85
CA ALA A 128 -1.19 13.54 -10.07
C ALA A 128 -2.04 14.20 -11.17
N ARG A 129 -3.33 13.87 -11.22
CA ARG A 129 -4.32 14.44 -12.17
C ARG A 129 -5.72 14.38 -11.54
N GLY A 130 -6.61 15.22 -12.04
CA GLY A 130 -7.99 15.28 -11.57
C GLY A 130 -8.15 16.09 -10.28
N ARG A 131 -9.16 15.77 -9.49
CA ARG A 131 -9.49 16.44 -8.24
C ARG A 131 -9.73 15.44 -7.09
N ALA A 132 -9.64 15.90 -5.88
CA ALA A 132 -10.08 15.16 -4.70
C ALA A 132 -11.62 15.06 -4.67
N PHE A 133 -12.11 14.19 -3.79
CA PHE A 133 -13.54 14.05 -3.54
C PHE A 133 -14.12 15.33 -2.93
N LEU A 134 -15.38 15.61 -3.28
CA LEU A 134 -16.13 16.71 -2.69
C LEU A 134 -16.94 16.20 -1.48
N PRO A 135 -17.18 17.05 -0.46
CA PRO A 135 -17.99 16.65 0.70
C PRO A 135 -19.40 16.15 0.32
N GLU A 136 -19.98 16.70 -0.74
CA GLU A 136 -21.30 16.28 -1.23
C GLU A 136 -21.30 14.85 -1.78
N GLU A 137 -20.18 14.39 -2.33
CA GLU A 137 -20.01 13.04 -2.89
C GLU A 137 -19.94 11.96 -1.81
N GLU A 138 -19.67 12.34 -0.56
CA GLU A 138 -19.68 11.45 0.59
C GLU A 138 -21.09 11.16 1.11
N THR A 139 -22.07 12.00 0.80
CA THR A 139 -23.42 11.84 1.33
C THR A 139 -24.19 10.74 0.60
N PRO A 140 -24.93 9.85 1.32
CA PRO A 140 -25.70 8.77 0.70
C PRO A 140 -26.76 9.20 -0.30
N SER A 141 -27.21 10.47 -0.23
CA SER A 141 -28.18 11.07 -1.15
C SER A 141 -27.57 11.46 -2.49
N HIS A 142 -26.26 11.66 -2.55
CA HIS A 142 -25.56 12.00 -3.80
C HIS A 142 -25.18 10.71 -4.55
N ARG A 143 -25.83 10.45 -5.66
CA ARG A 143 -25.69 9.19 -6.42
C ARG A 143 -24.64 9.25 -7.54
N THR A 144 -23.76 10.22 -7.55
CA THR A 144 -22.71 10.31 -8.57
C THR A 144 -21.54 9.42 -8.16
N PRO A 145 -21.36 8.25 -8.80
CA PRO A 145 -20.24 7.37 -8.48
C PRO A 145 -18.93 8.00 -8.98
N VAL A 146 -18.06 8.36 -8.08
CA VAL A 146 -16.73 8.90 -8.37
C VAL A 146 -15.66 7.95 -7.83
N ALA A 147 -14.55 7.84 -8.54
CA ALA A 147 -13.44 7.01 -8.13
C ALA A 147 -12.10 7.68 -8.48
N ILE A 148 -11.11 7.51 -7.61
CA ILE A 148 -9.73 7.87 -7.86
C ILE A 148 -8.95 6.57 -8.06
N VAL A 149 -8.27 6.45 -9.20
CA VAL A 149 -7.49 5.26 -9.54
C VAL A 149 -6.01 5.50 -9.25
N SER A 150 -5.29 4.45 -8.84
CA SER A 150 -3.85 4.55 -8.68
C SER A 150 -3.15 4.73 -10.03
N TYR A 151 -2.02 5.41 -10.03
CA TYR A 151 -1.22 5.62 -11.24
C TYR A 151 -0.82 4.31 -11.92
N SER A 152 -0.45 3.29 -11.13
CA SER A 152 -0.11 1.97 -11.65
C SER A 152 -1.30 1.26 -12.29
N TYR A 153 -2.50 1.42 -11.73
CA TYR A 153 -3.72 0.88 -12.32
C TYR A 153 -4.04 1.58 -13.65
N TRP A 154 -3.94 2.91 -13.66
CA TRP A 154 -4.16 3.72 -14.85
C TRP A 154 -3.21 3.34 -16.00
N GLN A 155 -1.91 3.19 -15.73
CA GLN A 155 -0.94 2.75 -16.73
C GLN A 155 -1.19 1.32 -17.23
N LYS A 156 -1.45 0.38 -16.30
CA LYS A 156 -1.62 -1.03 -16.64
C LYS A 156 -2.82 -1.31 -17.54
N HIS A 157 -3.85 -0.48 -17.42
CA HIS A 157 -5.10 -0.66 -18.18
C HIS A 157 -5.26 0.32 -19.34
N ASP A 158 -4.18 1.07 -19.66
CA ASP A 158 -4.17 2.07 -20.75
C ASP A 158 -5.43 2.94 -20.77
N LEU A 159 -5.86 3.33 -19.59
CA LEU A 159 -6.98 4.24 -19.42
C LEU A 159 -6.54 5.59 -19.98
N GLY A 160 -6.85 5.91 -21.22
CA GLY A 160 -6.40 7.11 -21.90
C GLY A 160 -6.64 8.42 -21.13
N GLN A 161 -6.27 9.56 -21.69
CA GLN A 161 -6.43 10.87 -21.02
C GLN A 161 -7.90 11.26 -20.78
N ASN A 162 -8.85 10.64 -21.47
CA ASN A 162 -10.29 10.92 -21.40
C ASN A 162 -11.02 10.26 -20.20
N VAL A 163 -10.29 9.68 -19.24
CA VAL A 163 -10.86 9.06 -18.03
C VAL A 163 -11.18 10.09 -16.94
N LEU A 164 -10.67 11.32 -17.10
CA LEU A 164 -10.98 12.41 -16.20
C LEU A 164 -12.35 13.00 -16.60
N GLY A 165 -13.39 12.65 -15.83
CA GLY A 165 -14.73 13.19 -16.00
C GLY A 165 -14.92 14.52 -15.31
#